data_f774c720e0d809fd55b8e43c79be3134
#
_entry.id   f774c720e0d809fd55b8e43c79be3134
#
_cell.length_a   1.000
_cell.length_b   1.000
_cell.length_c   1.000
_cell.angle_alpha   90.00
_cell.angle_beta   90.00
_cell.angle_gamma   90.00
#
_symmetry.space_group_name_H-M   'P 1'
#
loop_
_entity.id
_entity.type
_entity.pdbx_description
1 polymer ?
#
loop_
_entity_poly.entity_id
_entity_poly.type
_entity_poly.pdbx_seq_one_letter_code
_entity_poly.pdbx_strand_id
1 'polypeptide(L)'
;MHFKKNDKIGSYTVAFPHKQGSYAETYRVKDTSGKTRFLKLINYSKLNRNQIDDNGRVIEVEIAKLLNHHNLCQFIDSGNMMMNGSQYAWFVTEFVSGETLSQRIIRDDEISGYEIKTIAKAVLSALSFLHSQPIPVIHNEVTIQNVFLNLVGELQDLKLIDFGYARFLNQSPVKPNLDELNPFYLAPERFSGVCSVQTDLYSVGAMMYHLLYGELPWFLDVSRKRGQDVIDSILAERDKELSLTKEDKYELDDQLLNVIAKSLSYDSEDRFQSADEFIKAIDGEVKIERQSTKRKILSQQQSANPSVPSAIKKKGE
;
A
#
# COMPACT_ATOMS: atom_id res chain seq x y z
N MET A 1 -20.71 16.59 -6.21
CA MET A 1 -21.11 15.32 -6.85
C MET A 1 -22.07 15.59 -7.97
N HIS A 2 -21.84 14.96 -9.12
CA HIS A 2 -22.61 15.20 -10.35
C HIS A 2 -23.97 14.52 -10.36
N PHE A 3 -24.08 13.34 -9.72
CA PHE A 3 -25.29 12.53 -9.75
C PHE A 3 -25.98 12.51 -8.38
N LYS A 4 -27.33 12.53 -8.41
CA LYS A 4 -28.21 12.44 -7.25
C LYS A 4 -28.91 11.08 -7.22
N LYS A 5 -29.61 10.77 -6.13
CA LYS A 5 -30.45 9.57 -6.03
C LYS A 5 -31.40 9.47 -7.22
N ASN A 6 -31.51 8.29 -7.80
CA ASN A 6 -32.28 7.90 -8.98
C ASN A 6 -31.70 8.33 -10.36
N ASP A 7 -30.61 9.09 -10.41
CA ASP A 7 -29.90 9.34 -11.67
C ASP A 7 -29.25 8.03 -12.17
N LYS A 8 -28.89 7.99 -13.46
CA LYS A 8 -28.26 6.83 -14.09
C LYS A 8 -26.82 7.11 -14.48
N ILE A 9 -25.96 6.13 -14.23
CA ILE A 9 -24.59 6.07 -14.76
C ILE A 9 -24.46 4.73 -15.50
N GLY A 10 -24.43 4.77 -16.84
CA GLY A 10 -24.56 3.56 -17.65
C GLY A 10 -25.89 2.85 -17.36
N SER A 11 -25.84 1.55 -17.05
CA SER A 11 -26.98 0.72 -16.65
C SER A 11 -27.35 0.82 -15.16
N TYR A 12 -26.55 1.53 -14.36
CA TYR A 12 -26.68 1.60 -12.92
C TYR A 12 -27.52 2.80 -12.47
N THR A 13 -28.36 2.58 -11.45
CA THR A 13 -29.17 3.65 -10.82
C THR A 13 -28.52 4.05 -9.50
N VAL A 14 -28.25 5.33 -9.31
CA VAL A 14 -27.67 5.88 -8.08
C VAL A 14 -28.67 5.71 -6.94
N ALA A 15 -28.27 4.94 -5.92
CA ALA A 15 -29.01 4.80 -4.68
C ALA A 15 -28.61 5.88 -3.66
N PHE A 16 -27.32 6.16 -3.58
CA PHE A 16 -26.75 7.15 -2.67
C PHE A 16 -25.38 7.67 -3.15
N PRO A 17 -25.20 9.01 -3.29
CA PRO A 17 -23.88 9.62 -3.46
C PRO A 17 -23.05 9.39 -2.20
N HIS A 18 -21.82 8.83 -2.32
CA HIS A 18 -21.04 8.42 -1.17
C HIS A 18 -19.96 9.45 -0.79
N LYS A 19 -18.98 9.67 -1.68
CA LYS A 19 -17.84 10.56 -1.40
C LYS A 19 -17.38 11.27 -2.68
N GLN A 20 -16.96 12.53 -2.54
CA GLN A 20 -16.27 13.29 -3.58
C GLN A 20 -14.80 13.43 -3.19
N GLY A 21 -13.91 12.90 -4.04
CA GLY A 21 -12.46 13.06 -3.93
C GLY A 21 -11.93 14.14 -4.88
N SER A 22 -10.58 14.22 -4.97
CA SER A 22 -9.88 15.19 -5.82
C SER A 22 -10.17 14.97 -7.31
N TYR A 23 -10.11 13.73 -7.81
CA TYR A 23 -10.29 13.36 -9.22
C TYR A 23 -11.47 12.43 -9.48
N ALA A 24 -12.10 11.89 -8.45
CA ALA A 24 -13.16 10.89 -8.58
C ALA A 24 -14.32 11.14 -7.61
N GLU A 25 -15.48 10.61 -7.97
CA GLU A 25 -16.67 10.54 -7.14
C GLU A 25 -17.10 9.09 -6.96
N THR A 26 -17.59 8.73 -5.79
CA THR A 26 -18.04 7.37 -5.49
C THR A 26 -19.53 7.34 -5.17
N TYR A 27 -20.18 6.26 -5.56
CA TYR A 27 -21.62 6.09 -5.46
C TYR A 27 -21.98 4.68 -5.02
N ARG A 28 -22.98 4.56 -4.17
CA ARG A 28 -23.75 3.33 -4.01
C ARG A 28 -24.80 3.31 -5.10
N VAL A 29 -24.78 2.28 -5.93
CA VAL A 29 -25.69 2.14 -7.07
C VAL A 29 -26.44 0.81 -6.99
N LYS A 30 -27.53 0.70 -7.75
CA LYS A 30 -28.24 -0.56 -8.00
C LYS A 30 -28.04 -0.98 -9.45
N ASP A 31 -27.72 -2.25 -9.67
CA ASP A 31 -27.71 -2.84 -10.99
C ASP A 31 -29.15 -3.14 -11.49
N THR A 32 -29.29 -3.67 -12.69
CA THR A 32 -30.58 -3.99 -13.31
C THR A 32 -31.37 -5.08 -12.56
N SER A 33 -30.69 -5.89 -11.73
CA SER A 33 -31.33 -6.88 -10.86
C SER A 33 -31.74 -6.30 -9.50
N GLY A 34 -31.42 -5.02 -9.22
CA GLY A 34 -31.68 -4.36 -7.96
C GLY A 34 -30.59 -4.62 -6.89
N LYS A 35 -29.51 -5.36 -7.21
CA LYS A 35 -28.40 -5.63 -6.30
C LYS A 35 -27.56 -4.37 -6.11
N THR A 36 -27.18 -4.12 -4.86
CA THR A 36 -26.33 -2.97 -4.52
C THR A 36 -24.90 -3.20 -4.99
N ARG A 37 -24.29 -2.15 -5.55
CA ARG A 37 -22.93 -2.11 -6.08
C ARG A 37 -22.21 -0.83 -5.64
N PHE A 38 -20.90 -0.83 -5.73
CA PHE A 38 -20.07 0.35 -5.55
C PHE A 38 -19.56 0.82 -6.91
N LEU A 39 -19.73 2.12 -7.21
CA LEU A 39 -19.30 2.72 -8.47
C LEU A 39 -18.35 3.88 -8.18
N LYS A 40 -17.20 3.90 -8.85
CA LYS A 40 -16.25 5.03 -8.87
C LYS A 40 -16.29 5.69 -10.25
N LEU A 41 -16.54 7.00 -10.27
CA LEU A 41 -16.60 7.84 -11.47
C LEU A 41 -15.38 8.76 -11.47
N ILE A 42 -14.53 8.66 -12.46
CA ILE A 42 -13.23 9.30 -12.56
C ILE A 42 -13.26 10.37 -13.65
N ASN A 43 -12.87 11.60 -13.33
CA ASN A 43 -12.81 12.70 -14.28
C ASN A 43 -11.43 12.78 -14.93
N TYR A 44 -11.35 12.55 -16.26
CA TYR A 44 -10.08 12.62 -17.00
C TYR A 44 -9.38 13.98 -16.88
N SER A 45 -10.12 15.08 -16.82
CA SER A 45 -9.52 16.42 -16.73
C SER A 45 -8.79 16.69 -15.39
N LYS A 46 -9.01 15.83 -14.40
CA LYS A 46 -8.40 15.92 -13.08
C LYS A 46 -7.27 14.91 -12.86
N LEU A 47 -6.99 14.06 -13.85
CA LEU A 47 -5.94 13.05 -13.77
C LEU A 47 -4.59 13.63 -14.19
N ASN A 48 -3.56 13.20 -13.48
CA ASN A 48 -2.17 13.42 -13.89
C ASN A 48 -1.78 12.43 -15.01
N ARG A 49 -0.77 12.79 -15.82
CA ARG A 49 -0.29 11.96 -16.93
C ARG A 49 0.08 10.52 -16.50
N ASN A 50 0.58 10.35 -15.29
CA ASN A 50 0.98 9.06 -14.73
C ASN A 50 -0.19 8.17 -14.24
N GLN A 51 -1.43 8.67 -14.30
CA GLN A 51 -2.66 7.91 -13.99
C GLN A 51 -3.36 7.41 -15.28
N ILE A 52 -2.78 7.70 -16.45
CA ILE A 52 -3.27 7.31 -17.75
C ILE A 52 -2.18 6.51 -18.46
N ASP A 53 -2.55 5.38 -19.08
CA ASP A 53 -1.61 4.55 -19.86
C ASP A 53 -1.33 5.17 -21.25
N ASP A 54 -0.44 4.55 -22.03
CA ASP A 54 -0.07 5.05 -23.36
C ASP A 54 -1.20 4.95 -24.39
N ASN A 55 -2.25 4.19 -24.10
CA ASN A 55 -3.46 4.08 -24.92
C ASN A 55 -4.56 5.07 -24.47
N GLY A 56 -4.28 5.96 -23.52
CA GLY A 56 -5.24 6.92 -22.99
C GLY A 56 -6.25 6.34 -22.00
N ARG A 57 -6.02 5.13 -21.44
CA ARG A 57 -6.92 4.48 -20.48
C ARG A 57 -6.51 4.82 -19.06
N VAL A 58 -7.50 4.96 -18.18
CA VAL A 58 -7.26 5.18 -16.74
C VAL A 58 -6.68 3.92 -16.11
N ILE A 59 -5.48 4.01 -15.55
CA ILE A 59 -4.73 2.87 -14.96
C ILE A 59 -5.53 2.21 -13.85
N GLU A 60 -6.19 2.98 -12.98
CA GLU A 60 -7.03 2.44 -11.91
C GLU A 60 -8.16 1.56 -12.45
N VAL A 61 -8.77 1.93 -13.60
CA VAL A 61 -9.80 1.11 -14.26
C VAL A 61 -9.21 -0.19 -14.80
N GLU A 62 -8.02 -0.13 -15.42
CA GLU A 62 -7.36 -1.32 -15.95
C GLU A 62 -6.94 -2.27 -14.82
N ILE A 63 -6.50 -1.75 -13.69
CA ILE A 63 -6.22 -2.55 -12.48
C ILE A 63 -7.53 -3.13 -11.92
N ALA A 64 -8.59 -2.33 -11.83
CA ALA A 64 -9.89 -2.80 -11.32
C ALA A 64 -10.40 -4.03 -12.08
N LYS A 65 -10.19 -4.10 -13.40
CA LYS A 65 -10.58 -5.25 -14.25
C LYS A 65 -9.89 -6.57 -13.85
N LEU A 66 -8.76 -6.51 -13.15
CA LEU A 66 -8.02 -7.69 -12.71
C LEU A 66 -8.54 -8.21 -11.36
N LEU A 67 -9.36 -7.44 -10.61
CA LEU A 67 -9.75 -7.76 -9.24
C LEU A 67 -10.71 -8.95 -9.19
N ASN A 68 -10.13 -10.14 -8.98
CA ASN A 68 -10.85 -11.40 -8.82
C ASN A 68 -10.17 -12.24 -7.73
N HIS A 69 -10.28 -11.79 -6.49
CA HIS A 69 -9.71 -12.47 -5.33
C HIS A 69 -10.59 -12.26 -4.10
N HIS A 70 -10.61 -13.26 -3.18
CA HIS A 70 -11.47 -13.24 -1.98
C HIS A 70 -11.28 -11.95 -1.14
N ASN A 71 -10.05 -11.51 -0.95
CA ASN A 71 -9.74 -10.31 -0.16
C ASN A 71 -9.67 -9.01 -0.98
N LEU A 72 -10.23 -8.99 -2.20
CA LEU A 72 -10.40 -7.81 -3.04
C LEU A 72 -11.89 -7.61 -3.39
N CYS A 73 -12.31 -6.36 -3.61
CA CYS A 73 -13.65 -6.12 -4.12
C CYS A 73 -13.74 -6.55 -5.60
N GLN A 74 -14.56 -7.57 -5.87
CA GLN A 74 -14.71 -8.15 -7.20
C GLN A 74 -15.15 -7.08 -8.23
N PHE A 75 -14.42 -6.99 -9.33
CA PHE A 75 -14.81 -6.19 -10.50
C PHE A 75 -16.09 -6.74 -11.14
N ILE A 76 -16.95 -5.82 -11.62
CA ILE A 76 -18.22 -6.18 -12.26
C ILE A 76 -18.31 -5.58 -13.66
N ASP A 77 -18.02 -4.27 -13.81
CA ASP A 77 -18.24 -3.56 -15.06
C ASP A 77 -17.43 -2.25 -15.12
N SER A 78 -17.22 -1.73 -16.32
CA SER A 78 -16.60 -0.42 -16.51
C SER A 78 -17.06 0.22 -17.82
N GLY A 79 -16.94 1.54 -17.92
CA GLY A 79 -17.26 2.26 -19.14
C GLY A 79 -16.73 3.68 -19.14
N ASN A 80 -17.02 4.37 -20.22
CA ASN A 80 -16.71 5.78 -20.40
C ASN A 80 -17.98 6.55 -20.70
N MET A 81 -17.99 7.84 -20.35
CA MET A 81 -19.09 8.75 -20.71
C MET A 81 -18.59 10.17 -20.92
N MET A 82 -19.34 10.93 -21.71
CA MET A 82 -19.16 12.38 -21.84
C MET A 82 -20.24 13.10 -21.05
N MET A 83 -19.86 14.10 -20.27
CA MET A 83 -20.78 14.91 -19.51
C MET A 83 -20.26 16.36 -19.43
N ASN A 84 -21.07 17.33 -19.82
CA ASN A 84 -20.74 18.75 -19.83
C ASN A 84 -19.39 19.06 -20.53
N GLY A 85 -19.11 18.38 -21.65
CA GLY A 85 -17.87 18.53 -22.42
C GLY A 85 -16.63 17.88 -21.80
N SER A 86 -16.75 17.19 -20.67
CA SER A 86 -15.66 16.47 -20.01
C SER A 86 -15.82 14.97 -20.16
N GLN A 87 -14.72 14.26 -20.32
CA GLN A 87 -14.66 12.80 -20.37
C GLN A 87 -14.54 12.20 -18.97
N TYR A 88 -15.28 11.14 -18.71
CA TYR A 88 -15.26 10.36 -17.49
C TYR A 88 -15.09 8.88 -17.81
N ALA A 89 -14.27 8.19 -16.99
CA ALA A 89 -14.29 6.74 -16.87
C ALA A 89 -15.06 6.36 -15.62
N TRP A 90 -15.68 5.18 -15.62
CA TRP A 90 -16.26 4.61 -14.40
C TRP A 90 -16.00 3.11 -14.34
N PHE A 91 -15.95 2.59 -13.14
CA PHE A 91 -15.97 1.15 -12.90
C PHE A 91 -16.85 0.81 -11.70
N VAL A 92 -17.31 -0.44 -11.69
CA VAL A 92 -18.22 -0.97 -10.69
C VAL A 92 -17.61 -2.21 -10.07
N THR A 93 -17.67 -2.28 -8.75
CA THR A 93 -17.29 -3.46 -7.97
C THR A 93 -18.46 -3.97 -7.12
N GLU A 94 -18.28 -5.12 -6.51
CA GLU A 94 -19.19 -5.56 -5.47
C GLU A 94 -19.28 -4.50 -4.36
N PHE A 95 -20.45 -4.46 -3.70
CA PHE A 95 -20.64 -3.63 -2.52
C PHE A 95 -20.49 -4.52 -1.27
N VAL A 96 -19.58 -4.15 -0.40
CA VAL A 96 -19.38 -4.78 0.91
C VAL A 96 -19.94 -3.85 1.98
N SER A 97 -20.71 -4.41 2.92
CA SER A 97 -21.22 -3.67 4.07
C SER A 97 -20.30 -3.88 5.25
N GLY A 98 -19.80 -2.78 5.83
CA GLY A 98 -18.84 -2.89 6.92
C GLY A 98 -18.24 -1.56 7.31
N GLU A 99 -17.07 -1.62 7.89
CA GLU A 99 -16.29 -0.48 8.35
C GLU A 99 -14.81 -0.66 7.99
N THR A 100 -14.06 0.44 7.94
CA THR A 100 -12.61 0.36 7.80
C THR A 100 -11.96 -0.07 9.12
N LEU A 101 -10.78 -0.67 9.02
CA LEU A 101 -9.98 -1.01 10.20
C LEU A 101 -9.66 0.24 11.05
N SER A 102 -9.47 1.40 10.40
CA SER A 102 -9.32 2.69 11.07
C SER A 102 -10.54 3.06 11.92
N GLN A 103 -11.77 2.83 11.42
CA GLN A 103 -12.99 3.11 12.18
C GLN A 103 -13.11 2.18 13.40
N ARG A 104 -12.69 0.92 13.27
CA ARG A 104 -12.65 -0.02 14.39
C ARG A 104 -11.69 0.46 15.49
N ILE A 105 -10.48 0.89 15.13
CA ILE A 105 -9.47 1.35 16.10
C ILE A 105 -9.96 2.60 16.86
N ILE A 106 -10.64 3.53 16.16
CA ILE A 106 -11.15 4.77 16.80
C ILE A 106 -12.16 4.46 17.93
N ARG A 107 -12.82 3.31 17.91
CA ARG A 107 -13.75 2.89 18.98
C ARG A 107 -13.04 2.28 20.20
N ASP A 108 -11.72 2.31 20.27
CA ASP A 108 -10.90 1.64 21.30
C ASP A 108 -11.11 0.12 21.38
N ASP A 109 -11.45 -0.51 20.26
CA ASP A 109 -11.49 -1.97 20.19
C ASP A 109 -10.04 -2.50 20.26
N GLU A 110 -9.70 -3.19 21.33
CA GLU A 110 -8.42 -3.88 21.45
C GLU A 110 -8.29 -4.93 20.34
N ILE A 111 -7.13 -4.98 19.70
CA ILE A 111 -6.82 -5.96 18.64
C ILE A 111 -5.77 -6.92 19.17
N SER A 112 -6.13 -8.19 19.31
CA SER A 112 -5.23 -9.25 19.79
C SER A 112 -4.13 -9.58 18.77
N GLY A 113 -3.03 -10.17 19.24
CA GLY A 113 -1.97 -10.67 18.35
C GLY A 113 -2.48 -11.68 17.31
N TYR A 114 -3.48 -12.50 17.67
CA TYR A 114 -4.13 -13.40 16.73
C TYR A 114 -4.89 -12.65 15.61
N GLU A 115 -5.62 -11.60 15.96
CA GLU A 115 -6.33 -10.77 14.98
C GLU A 115 -5.38 -10.02 14.07
N ILE A 116 -4.26 -9.48 14.60
CA ILE A 116 -3.21 -8.83 13.80
C ILE A 116 -2.66 -9.81 12.76
N LYS A 117 -2.32 -11.04 13.16
CA LYS A 117 -1.86 -12.10 12.25
C LYS A 117 -2.91 -12.43 11.18
N THR A 118 -4.19 -12.55 11.57
CA THR A 118 -5.29 -12.86 10.66
C THR A 118 -5.50 -11.76 9.63
N ILE A 119 -5.55 -10.50 10.07
CA ILE A 119 -5.69 -9.32 9.20
C ILE A 119 -4.49 -9.24 8.24
N ALA A 120 -3.27 -9.36 8.76
CA ALA A 120 -2.07 -9.28 7.93
C ALA A 120 -2.04 -10.37 6.85
N LYS A 121 -2.38 -11.62 7.19
CA LYS A 121 -2.44 -12.73 6.23
C LYS A 121 -3.48 -12.51 5.14
N ALA A 122 -4.65 -11.99 5.47
CA ALA A 122 -5.68 -11.70 4.48
C ALA A 122 -5.27 -10.56 3.53
N VAL A 123 -4.64 -9.49 4.05
CA VAL A 123 -4.05 -8.42 3.22
C VAL A 123 -2.91 -8.96 2.35
N LEU A 124 -2.02 -9.77 2.91
CA LEU A 124 -0.91 -10.40 2.16
C LEU A 124 -1.41 -11.35 1.07
N SER A 125 -2.51 -12.06 1.31
CA SER A 125 -3.17 -12.91 0.31
C SER A 125 -3.68 -12.09 -0.89
N ALA A 126 -4.28 -10.92 -0.63
CA ALA A 126 -4.66 -9.99 -1.69
C ALA A 126 -3.42 -9.46 -2.46
N LEU A 127 -2.36 -9.10 -1.73
CA LEU A 127 -1.11 -8.62 -2.34
C LEU A 127 -0.40 -9.72 -3.13
N SER A 128 -0.37 -10.97 -2.67
CA SER A 128 0.18 -12.11 -3.42
C SER A 128 -0.52 -12.26 -4.78
N PHE A 129 -1.85 -12.15 -4.79
CA PHE A 129 -2.62 -12.16 -6.04
C PHE A 129 -2.23 -10.99 -6.96
N LEU A 130 -2.13 -9.77 -6.45
CA LEU A 130 -1.77 -8.58 -7.23
C LEU A 130 -0.34 -8.66 -7.77
N HIS A 131 0.59 -9.09 -6.94
CA HIS A 131 2.01 -9.21 -7.29
C HIS A 131 2.28 -10.36 -8.26
N SER A 132 1.42 -11.39 -8.33
CA SER A 132 1.53 -12.52 -9.26
C SER A 132 0.93 -12.28 -10.64
N GLN A 133 0.34 -11.11 -10.89
CA GLN A 133 -0.19 -10.79 -12.22
C GLN A 133 0.94 -10.79 -13.28
N PRO A 134 0.65 -11.02 -14.56
CA PRO A 134 1.65 -11.02 -15.64
C PRO A 134 2.52 -9.74 -15.65
N ILE A 135 1.94 -8.59 -15.32
CA ILE A 135 2.63 -7.38 -14.94
C ILE A 135 2.21 -7.12 -13.49
N PRO A 136 3.11 -7.28 -12.51
CA PRO A 136 2.75 -7.11 -11.11
C PRO A 136 2.09 -5.76 -10.84
N VAL A 137 1.04 -5.78 -10.02
CA VAL A 137 0.35 -4.58 -9.54
C VAL A 137 0.83 -4.29 -8.13
N ILE A 138 1.36 -3.10 -7.91
CA ILE A 138 1.77 -2.59 -6.60
C ILE A 138 0.65 -1.68 -6.10
N HIS A 139 0.16 -1.93 -4.88
CA HIS A 139 -0.98 -1.20 -4.31
C HIS A 139 -0.60 0.24 -3.90
N ASN A 140 0.59 0.42 -3.35
CA ASN A 140 1.18 1.70 -2.90
C ASN A 140 0.47 2.46 -1.78
N GLU A 141 -0.67 1.96 -1.28
CA GLU A 141 -1.43 2.62 -0.20
C GLU A 141 -2.05 1.58 0.75
N VAL A 142 -1.24 0.61 1.21
CA VAL A 142 -1.68 -0.36 2.22
C VAL A 142 -1.69 0.32 3.58
N THR A 143 -2.89 0.67 4.07
CA THR A 143 -3.11 1.38 5.34
C THR A 143 -4.35 0.84 6.04
N ILE A 144 -4.52 1.15 7.33
CA ILE A 144 -5.74 0.77 8.08
C ILE A 144 -7.03 1.41 7.52
N GLN A 145 -6.93 2.50 6.75
CA GLN A 145 -8.05 3.13 6.06
C GLN A 145 -8.52 2.33 4.85
N ASN A 146 -7.60 1.58 4.23
CA ASN A 146 -7.85 0.82 3.01
C ASN A 146 -8.06 -0.69 3.26
N VAL A 147 -8.14 -1.11 4.52
CA VAL A 147 -8.59 -2.44 4.93
C VAL A 147 -10.03 -2.33 5.44
N PHE A 148 -10.95 -3.01 4.76
CA PHE A 148 -12.38 -2.96 5.02
C PHE A 148 -12.85 -4.28 5.62
N LEU A 149 -13.38 -4.22 6.85
CA LEU A 149 -13.90 -5.36 7.59
C LEU A 149 -15.36 -5.60 7.20
N ASN A 150 -15.67 -6.81 6.79
CA ASN A 150 -17.04 -7.19 6.46
C ASN A 150 -17.82 -7.49 7.75
N LEU A 151 -18.96 -6.82 7.96
CA LEU A 151 -19.80 -7.02 9.16
C LEU A 151 -20.50 -8.38 9.20
N VAL A 152 -20.62 -9.07 8.08
CA VAL A 152 -21.36 -10.33 7.95
C VAL A 152 -20.41 -11.53 7.82
N GLY A 153 -19.13 -11.29 7.64
CA GLY A 153 -18.10 -12.30 7.46
C GLY A 153 -17.24 -12.51 8.71
N GLU A 154 -16.32 -13.44 8.59
CA GLU A 154 -15.24 -13.60 9.56
C GLU A 154 -14.14 -12.57 9.31
N LEU A 155 -13.20 -12.41 10.26
CA LEU A 155 -12.13 -11.42 10.15
C LEU A 155 -11.25 -11.60 8.89
N GLN A 156 -11.04 -12.85 8.46
CA GLN A 156 -10.32 -13.16 7.22
C GLN A 156 -11.05 -12.77 5.94
N ASP A 157 -12.36 -12.46 6.01
CA ASP A 157 -13.18 -12.04 4.87
C ASP A 157 -13.05 -10.55 4.57
N LEU A 158 -12.08 -9.89 5.19
CA LEU A 158 -11.78 -8.49 4.93
C LEU A 158 -11.42 -8.23 3.45
N LYS A 159 -11.56 -6.97 3.03
CA LYS A 159 -11.20 -6.52 1.68
C LYS A 159 -10.15 -5.43 1.73
N LEU A 160 -9.08 -5.60 0.95
CA LEU A 160 -8.19 -4.50 0.61
C LEU A 160 -8.85 -3.67 -0.49
N ILE A 161 -9.02 -2.37 -0.23
CA ILE A 161 -9.76 -1.44 -1.09
C ILE A 161 -8.89 -0.25 -1.51
N ASP A 162 -9.40 0.54 -2.44
CA ASP A 162 -8.84 1.77 -2.99
C ASP A 162 -7.52 1.59 -3.77
N PHE A 163 -7.64 1.59 -5.08
CA PHE A 163 -6.55 1.41 -6.03
C PHE A 163 -6.11 2.73 -6.70
N GLY A 164 -6.45 3.87 -6.09
CA GLY A 164 -6.15 5.19 -6.65
C GLY A 164 -4.67 5.48 -6.83
N TYR A 165 -3.82 4.86 -6.03
CA TYR A 165 -2.36 4.94 -6.10
C TYR A 165 -1.70 3.67 -6.65
N ALA A 166 -2.49 2.64 -6.95
CA ALA A 166 -1.97 1.39 -7.47
C ALA A 166 -1.36 1.56 -8.88
N ARG A 167 -0.34 0.79 -9.17
CA ARG A 167 0.44 0.90 -10.41
C ARG A 167 0.88 -0.47 -10.89
N PHE A 168 1.03 -0.60 -12.21
CA PHE A 168 1.78 -1.71 -12.79
C PHE A 168 3.29 -1.49 -12.56
N LEU A 169 4.01 -2.55 -12.22
CA LEU A 169 5.45 -2.50 -11.90
C LEU A 169 6.33 -1.96 -13.04
N ASN A 170 5.89 -2.10 -14.29
CA ASN A 170 6.61 -1.62 -15.47
C ASN A 170 6.43 -0.13 -15.78
N GLN A 171 5.66 0.60 -14.95
CA GLN A 171 5.46 2.03 -15.14
C GLN A 171 6.62 2.86 -14.57
N SER A 172 6.86 4.04 -15.16
CA SER A 172 7.91 4.95 -14.71
C SER A 172 7.76 5.34 -13.23
N PRO A 173 8.86 5.49 -12.48
CA PRO A 173 8.82 5.92 -11.09
C PRO A 173 8.07 7.24 -10.90
N VAL A 174 7.28 7.34 -9.83
CA VAL A 174 6.52 8.54 -9.45
C VAL A 174 6.64 8.76 -7.95
N LYS A 175 7.14 9.94 -7.57
CA LYS A 175 7.18 10.34 -6.16
C LYS A 175 5.77 10.41 -5.56
N PRO A 176 5.60 10.03 -4.29
CA PRO A 176 4.32 10.10 -3.62
C PRO A 176 3.88 11.55 -3.40
N ASN A 177 2.58 11.79 -3.48
CA ASN A 177 1.98 13.05 -3.04
C ASN A 177 1.75 12.96 -1.52
N LEU A 178 2.57 13.65 -0.74
CA LEU A 178 2.52 13.62 0.74
C LEU A 178 1.35 14.44 1.32
N ASP A 179 0.64 15.22 0.50
CA ASP A 179 -0.60 15.89 0.92
C ASP A 179 -1.80 14.91 0.93
N GLU A 180 -1.68 13.79 0.24
CA GLU A 180 -2.74 12.78 0.10
C GLU A 180 -2.37 11.45 0.75
N LEU A 181 -1.09 11.06 0.72
CA LEU A 181 -0.60 9.80 1.27
C LEU A 181 0.02 10.00 2.67
N ASN A 182 -0.32 9.11 3.60
CA ASN A 182 0.33 9.12 4.91
C ASN A 182 1.77 8.60 4.81
N PRO A 183 2.78 9.48 5.02
CA PRO A 183 4.18 9.13 4.77
C PRO A 183 4.73 8.05 5.70
N PHE A 184 4.11 7.80 6.86
CA PHE A 184 4.60 6.82 7.83
C PHE A 184 4.31 5.37 7.43
N TYR A 185 3.40 5.12 6.48
CA TYR A 185 3.21 3.81 5.87
C TYR A 185 4.16 3.55 4.69
N LEU A 186 4.74 4.60 4.10
CA LEU A 186 5.56 4.48 2.90
C LEU A 186 6.95 3.93 3.22
N ALA A 187 7.45 2.99 2.43
CA ALA A 187 8.83 2.53 2.52
C ALA A 187 9.85 3.66 2.18
N PRO A 188 11.09 3.63 2.71
CA PRO A 188 12.08 4.67 2.47
C PRO A 188 12.31 4.99 0.99
N GLU A 189 12.41 3.98 0.14
CA GLU A 189 12.63 4.13 -1.30
C GLU A 189 11.44 4.73 -2.05
N ARG A 190 10.24 4.71 -1.46
CA ARG A 190 9.05 5.37 -2.06
C ARG A 190 9.23 6.88 -2.21
N PHE A 191 9.96 7.52 -1.30
CA PHE A 191 10.23 8.96 -1.39
C PHE A 191 11.08 9.35 -2.61
N SER A 192 11.85 8.41 -3.18
CA SER A 192 12.54 8.58 -4.47
C SER A 192 11.69 8.16 -5.67
N GLY A 193 10.48 7.64 -5.45
CA GLY A 193 9.55 7.21 -6.49
C GLY A 193 9.61 5.73 -6.84
N VAL A 194 10.48 4.96 -6.19
CA VAL A 194 10.58 3.50 -6.42
C VAL A 194 9.34 2.79 -5.87
N CYS A 195 8.74 1.94 -6.70
CA CYS A 195 7.65 1.04 -6.34
C CYS A 195 8.11 -0.40 -6.58
N SER A 196 7.88 -1.28 -5.63
CA SER A 196 8.19 -2.70 -5.73
C SER A 196 7.26 -3.51 -4.84
N VAL A 197 7.30 -4.83 -4.98
CA VAL A 197 6.62 -5.74 -4.05
C VAL A 197 7.00 -5.42 -2.60
N GLN A 198 8.27 -5.16 -2.33
CA GLN A 198 8.79 -4.87 -1.00
C GLN A 198 8.25 -3.57 -0.41
N THR A 199 7.82 -2.60 -1.25
CA THR A 199 7.18 -1.37 -0.75
C THR A 199 5.79 -1.63 -0.15
N ASP A 200 5.00 -2.51 -0.74
CA ASP A 200 3.71 -2.94 -0.16
C ASP A 200 3.92 -3.77 1.10
N LEU A 201 4.91 -4.68 1.10
CA LEU A 201 5.21 -5.52 2.27
C LEU A 201 5.70 -4.68 3.46
N TYR A 202 6.47 -3.60 3.22
CA TYR A 202 6.80 -2.62 4.25
C TYR A 202 5.54 -1.97 4.84
N SER A 203 4.60 -1.56 3.98
CA SER A 203 3.34 -0.94 4.44
C SER A 203 2.48 -1.90 5.26
N VAL A 204 2.51 -3.22 4.97
CA VAL A 204 1.89 -4.24 5.83
C VAL A 204 2.56 -4.28 7.20
N GLY A 205 3.90 -4.23 7.26
CA GLY A 205 4.65 -4.15 8.52
C GLY A 205 4.28 -2.91 9.34
N ALA A 206 4.19 -1.74 8.68
CA ALA A 206 3.76 -0.51 9.34
C ALA A 206 2.31 -0.60 9.85
N MET A 207 1.42 -1.26 9.11
CA MET A 207 0.07 -1.55 9.54
C MET A 207 0.04 -2.49 10.76
N MET A 208 0.82 -3.58 10.76
CA MET A 208 0.90 -4.49 11.90
C MET A 208 1.44 -3.78 13.16
N TYR A 209 2.46 -2.94 13.00
CA TYR A 209 2.97 -2.10 14.09
C TYR A 209 1.88 -1.18 14.65
N HIS A 210 1.16 -0.48 13.75
CA HIS A 210 0.08 0.42 14.13
C HIS A 210 -1.05 -0.31 14.88
N LEU A 211 -1.41 -1.51 14.45
CA LEU A 211 -2.43 -2.34 15.13
C LEU A 211 -1.97 -2.79 16.51
N LEU A 212 -0.67 -3.01 16.68
CA LEU A 212 -0.10 -3.52 17.93
C LEU A 212 0.07 -2.42 18.97
N TYR A 213 0.56 -1.25 18.57
CA TYR A 213 0.95 -0.17 19.49
C TYR A 213 -0.01 1.02 19.50
N GLY A 214 -1.01 1.05 18.62
CA GLY A 214 -1.93 2.21 18.47
C GLY A 214 -1.31 3.42 17.81
N GLU A 215 -0.02 3.36 17.44
CA GLU A 215 0.73 4.43 16.79
C GLU A 215 1.54 3.93 15.61
N LEU A 216 1.95 4.82 14.71
CA LEU A 216 2.76 4.47 13.55
C LEU A 216 4.25 4.33 13.90
N PRO A 217 5.00 3.43 13.21
CA PRO A 217 6.42 3.26 13.46
C PRO A 217 7.17 4.57 13.16
N TRP A 218 8.13 4.93 14.03
CA TRP A 218 8.92 6.17 13.92
C TRP A 218 8.07 7.43 13.72
N PHE A 219 6.89 7.48 14.37
CA PHE A 219 6.02 8.65 14.27
C PHE A 219 6.71 9.90 14.81
N LEU A 220 6.61 10.99 14.06
CA LEU A 220 7.01 12.32 14.50
C LEU A 220 6.03 13.36 13.96
N ASP A 221 5.89 14.47 14.69
CA ASP A 221 5.07 15.60 14.25
C ASP A 221 5.79 16.36 13.13
N VAL A 222 5.26 16.26 11.91
CA VAL A 222 5.74 16.99 10.74
C VAL A 222 4.82 18.14 10.33
N SER A 223 3.83 18.50 11.13
CA SER A 223 2.79 19.49 10.79
C SER A 223 3.35 20.87 10.41
N ARG A 224 4.51 21.23 10.97
CA ARG A 224 5.23 22.50 10.71
C ARG A 224 6.26 22.41 9.57
N LYS A 225 6.49 21.23 9.00
CA LYS A 225 7.46 21.00 7.94
C LYS A 225 6.76 20.97 6.58
N ARG A 226 7.51 21.21 5.50
CA ARG A 226 6.98 21.20 4.13
C ARG A 226 8.00 20.59 3.15
N GLY A 227 7.48 19.99 2.09
CA GLY A 227 8.29 19.51 0.98
C GLY A 227 9.40 18.53 1.41
N GLN A 228 10.64 18.83 1.03
CA GLN A 228 11.80 17.96 1.30
C GLN A 228 12.11 17.82 2.80
N ASP A 229 11.86 18.85 3.61
CA ASP A 229 12.12 18.81 5.07
C ASP A 229 11.28 17.73 5.77
N VAL A 230 10.07 17.42 5.27
CA VAL A 230 9.24 16.32 5.77
C VAL A 230 9.94 14.98 5.51
N ILE A 231 10.39 14.78 4.27
CA ILE A 231 11.05 13.54 3.84
C ILE A 231 12.34 13.31 4.63
N ASP A 232 13.20 14.33 4.71
CA ASP A 232 14.49 14.24 5.41
C ASP A 232 14.31 13.91 6.89
N SER A 233 13.28 14.49 7.52
CA SER A 233 12.98 14.22 8.92
C SER A 233 12.49 12.80 9.15
N ILE A 234 11.62 12.28 8.30
CA ILE A 234 11.10 10.92 8.38
C ILE A 234 12.24 9.91 8.14
N LEU A 235 13.09 10.15 7.14
CA LEU A 235 14.22 9.27 6.86
C LEU A 235 15.23 9.26 8.01
N ALA A 236 15.50 10.42 8.63
CA ALA A 236 16.36 10.52 9.81
C ALA A 236 15.81 9.75 11.03
N GLU A 237 14.46 9.73 11.22
CA GLU A 237 13.87 8.89 12.26
C GLU A 237 14.03 7.40 11.96
N ARG A 238 13.88 6.98 10.71
CA ARG A 238 14.03 5.58 10.27
C ARG A 238 15.47 5.06 10.32
N ASP A 239 16.46 5.96 10.42
CA ASP A 239 17.85 5.58 10.72
C ASP A 239 18.04 5.15 12.19
N LYS A 240 17.03 5.36 13.06
CA LYS A 240 17.03 4.88 14.44
C LYS A 240 16.47 3.46 14.52
N GLU A 241 16.94 2.69 15.52
CA GLU A 241 16.35 1.37 15.80
C GLU A 241 14.88 1.50 16.20
N LEU A 242 14.02 0.68 15.61
CA LEU A 242 12.61 0.64 15.98
C LEU A 242 12.44 0.00 17.36
N SER A 243 11.75 0.68 18.25
CA SER A 243 11.37 0.10 19.54
C SER A 243 10.24 -0.91 19.32
N LEU A 244 10.49 -2.15 19.73
CA LEU A 244 9.51 -3.22 19.74
C LEU A 244 9.56 -3.86 21.12
N THR A 245 8.83 -3.28 22.06
CA THR A 245 8.71 -3.78 23.43
C THR A 245 7.49 -4.70 23.51
N LYS A 246 7.63 -5.77 24.31
CA LYS A 246 6.45 -6.54 24.71
C LYS A 246 5.68 -5.70 25.72
N GLU A 247 4.44 -5.37 25.38
CA GLU A 247 3.51 -4.91 26.38
C GLU A 247 2.95 -6.13 27.10
N ASP A 248 2.92 -6.12 28.43
CA ASP A 248 2.39 -7.21 29.26
C ASP A 248 0.90 -7.51 28.99
N LYS A 249 0.26 -6.61 28.28
CA LYS A 249 -1.15 -6.58 27.89
C LYS A 249 -1.54 -7.67 26.88
N TYR A 250 -0.56 -8.14 26.07
CA TYR A 250 -0.80 -9.11 25.01
C TYR A 250 0.15 -10.29 25.14
N GLU A 251 -0.36 -11.51 25.00
CA GLU A 251 0.48 -12.71 24.81
C GLU A 251 1.19 -12.64 23.44
N LEU A 252 2.15 -11.72 23.32
CA LEU A 252 2.93 -11.54 22.10
C LEU A 252 4.08 -12.53 22.08
N ASP A 253 4.16 -13.31 21.03
CA ASP A 253 5.33 -14.13 20.78
C ASP A 253 6.45 -13.32 20.12
N ASP A 254 7.71 -13.70 20.38
CA ASP A 254 8.89 -13.06 19.79
C ASP A 254 8.86 -13.16 18.26
N GLN A 255 8.22 -14.20 17.70
CA GLN A 255 8.10 -14.39 16.27
C GLN A 255 7.33 -13.22 15.62
N LEU A 256 6.19 -12.79 16.18
CA LEU A 256 5.42 -11.67 15.64
C LEU A 256 6.23 -10.37 15.65
N LEU A 257 6.94 -10.08 16.73
CA LEU A 257 7.79 -8.89 16.84
C LEU A 257 8.95 -8.92 15.83
N ASN A 258 9.58 -10.08 15.66
CA ASN A 258 10.67 -10.26 14.70
C ASN A 258 10.18 -10.16 13.25
N VAL A 259 8.98 -10.66 12.96
CA VAL A 259 8.31 -10.53 11.67
C VAL A 259 8.02 -9.06 11.34
N ILE A 260 7.50 -8.30 12.31
CA ILE A 260 7.29 -6.85 12.14
C ILE A 260 8.64 -6.14 11.89
N ALA A 261 9.68 -6.45 12.71
CA ALA A 261 11.00 -5.85 12.52
C ALA A 261 11.57 -6.11 11.12
N LYS A 262 11.54 -7.38 10.66
CA LYS A 262 12.02 -7.76 9.32
C LYS A 262 11.29 -7.00 8.21
N SER A 263 9.97 -6.89 8.30
CA SER A 263 9.18 -6.18 7.27
C SER A 263 9.49 -4.68 7.21
N LEU A 264 9.90 -4.09 8.33
CA LEU A 264 10.24 -2.67 8.48
C LEU A 264 11.74 -2.37 8.33
N SER A 265 12.56 -3.34 7.90
CA SER A 265 13.97 -3.09 7.60
C SER A 265 14.12 -1.95 6.60
N TYR A 266 15.11 -1.07 6.82
CA TYR A 266 15.33 0.09 5.96
C TYR A 266 15.61 -0.32 4.53
N ASP A 267 16.54 -1.25 4.33
CA ASP A 267 16.92 -1.77 3.02
C ASP A 267 15.92 -2.84 2.54
N SER A 268 15.41 -2.69 1.33
CA SER A 268 14.37 -3.57 0.77
C SER A 268 14.81 -5.04 0.64
N GLU A 269 16.11 -5.27 0.48
CA GLU A 269 16.73 -6.60 0.37
C GLU A 269 16.66 -7.41 1.68
N ASP A 270 16.57 -6.73 2.83
CA ASP A 270 16.48 -7.35 4.15
C ASP A 270 15.03 -7.69 4.53
N ARG A 271 14.04 -7.19 3.78
CA ARG A 271 12.60 -7.47 3.98
C ARG A 271 12.21 -8.83 3.43
N PHE A 272 10.97 -9.19 3.61
CA PHE A 272 10.34 -10.28 2.87
C PHE A 272 10.35 -9.98 1.37
N GLN A 273 10.64 -10.99 0.55
CA GLN A 273 10.74 -10.81 -0.90
C GLN A 273 9.42 -11.14 -1.61
N SER A 274 8.48 -11.78 -0.92
CA SER A 274 7.13 -12.02 -1.41
C SER A 274 6.12 -12.02 -0.26
N ALA A 275 4.84 -11.82 -0.60
CA ALA A 275 3.75 -11.92 0.35
C ALA A 275 3.64 -13.35 0.94
N ASP A 276 3.92 -14.38 0.14
CA ASP A 276 3.87 -15.78 0.58
C ASP A 276 4.99 -16.10 1.59
N GLU A 277 6.21 -15.55 1.40
CA GLU A 277 7.29 -15.65 2.39
C GLU A 277 6.87 -15.01 3.72
N PHE A 278 6.22 -13.86 3.65
CA PHE A 278 5.74 -13.13 4.82
C PHE A 278 4.65 -13.92 5.56
N ILE A 279 3.69 -14.51 4.84
CA ILE A 279 2.63 -15.36 5.43
C ILE A 279 3.24 -16.55 6.19
N LYS A 280 4.18 -17.27 5.56
CA LYS A 280 4.89 -18.40 6.20
C LYS A 280 5.60 -18.00 7.50
N ALA A 281 6.18 -16.80 7.52
CA ALA A 281 6.81 -16.29 8.73
C ALA A 281 5.77 -15.95 9.83
N ILE A 282 4.62 -15.37 9.47
CA ILE A 282 3.52 -15.11 10.42
C ILE A 282 2.99 -16.43 11.01
N ASP A 283 2.89 -17.49 10.20
CA ASP A 283 2.41 -18.81 10.62
C ASP A 283 3.46 -19.60 11.44
N GLY A 284 4.70 -19.06 11.53
CA GLY A 284 5.79 -19.72 12.26
C GLY A 284 6.43 -20.89 11.51
N GLU A 285 6.12 -21.08 10.22
CA GLU A 285 6.76 -22.10 9.38
C GLU A 285 8.24 -21.78 9.16
N VAL A 286 8.59 -20.49 9.20
CA VAL A 286 9.98 -20.00 9.14
C VAL A 286 10.24 -19.15 10.38
N LYS A 287 11.22 -19.55 11.18
CA LYS A 287 11.66 -18.78 12.34
C LYS A 287 12.41 -17.55 11.89
N ILE A 288 11.96 -16.37 12.33
CA ILE A 288 12.62 -15.10 12.06
C ILE A 288 13.43 -14.68 13.30
N GLU A 289 14.73 -14.50 13.09
CA GLU A 289 15.59 -13.92 14.11
C GLU A 289 15.46 -12.39 14.13
N ARG A 290 15.69 -11.79 15.29
CA ARG A 290 15.66 -10.34 15.44
C ARG A 290 16.71 -9.70 14.55
N GLN A 291 16.27 -8.80 13.68
CA GLN A 291 17.13 -8.01 12.80
C GLN A 291 17.04 -6.53 13.17
N SER A 292 18.12 -5.79 12.91
CA SER A 292 18.10 -4.34 13.01
C SER A 292 17.22 -3.75 11.91
N THR A 293 16.42 -2.75 12.25
CA THR A 293 15.61 -2.02 11.30
C THR A 293 16.35 -0.86 10.62
N LYS A 294 17.56 -0.54 11.09
CA LYS A 294 18.38 0.57 10.60
C LYS A 294 18.92 0.33 9.19
N ARG A 295 19.21 1.43 8.51
CA ARG A 295 19.97 1.43 7.27
C ARG A 295 21.34 0.79 7.47
N LYS A 296 21.73 -0.11 6.57
CA LYS A 296 23.09 -0.63 6.52
C LYS A 296 24.06 0.44 6.04
N ILE A 297 25.04 0.78 6.86
CA ILE A 297 26.16 1.61 6.43
C ILE A 297 27.07 0.68 5.63
N LEU A 298 27.08 0.82 4.31
CA LEU A 298 28.09 0.19 3.47
C LEU A 298 29.43 0.77 3.92
N SER A 299 30.22 -0.01 4.67
CA SER A 299 31.60 0.32 4.96
C SER A 299 32.31 0.46 3.61
N GLN A 300 32.78 1.67 3.30
CA GLN A 300 33.70 1.91 2.21
C GLN A 300 34.99 1.15 2.51
N GLN A 301 35.04 -0.12 2.13
CA GLN A 301 36.26 -0.89 2.16
C GLN A 301 36.91 -0.80 0.78
N GLN A 302 38.03 -0.06 0.82
CA GLN A 302 39.21 -0.25 -0.01
C GLN A 302 39.05 -0.03 -1.51
N SER A 303 39.13 1.23 -1.91
CA SER A 303 39.90 1.53 -3.12
C SER A 303 41.37 1.12 -2.85
N ALA A 304 41.71 -0.13 -3.15
CA ALA A 304 43.09 -0.56 -3.25
C ALA A 304 43.73 0.28 -4.34
N ASN A 305 44.66 1.14 -3.95
CA ASN A 305 45.59 1.81 -4.87
C ASN A 305 46.25 0.73 -5.76
N PRO A 306 46.14 0.82 -7.08
CA PRO A 306 47.00 0.01 -7.92
C PRO A 306 48.44 0.57 -7.77
N SER A 307 49.31 -0.22 -7.15
CA SER A 307 50.74 0.03 -7.11
C SER A 307 51.27 0.21 -8.52
N VAL A 308 51.78 1.41 -8.79
CA VAL A 308 52.51 1.74 -10.01
C VAL A 308 53.80 0.88 -10.07
N PRO A 309 54.05 0.11 -11.14
CA PRO A 309 55.31 -0.61 -11.29
C PRO A 309 56.45 0.40 -11.49
N SER A 310 57.47 0.34 -10.63
CA SER A 310 58.69 1.13 -10.74
C SER A 310 59.38 0.85 -12.05
N ALA A 311 59.70 1.92 -12.80
CA ALA A 311 60.43 1.92 -14.04
C ALA A 311 61.82 1.29 -13.87
N ILE A 312 62.12 0.31 -14.69
CA ILE A 312 63.45 -0.32 -14.84
C ILE A 312 64.38 0.73 -15.48
N LYS A 313 65.40 1.15 -14.72
CA LYS A 313 66.54 1.93 -15.27
C LYS A 313 67.31 1.04 -16.24
N LYS A 314 67.30 1.36 -17.54
CA LYS A 314 68.32 0.87 -18.47
C LYS A 314 69.61 1.64 -18.25
N LYS A 315 70.68 0.90 -17.84
CA LYS A 315 72.08 1.37 -17.96
C LYS A 315 72.48 1.34 -19.44
N GLY A 316 73.20 2.39 -19.83
CA GLY A 316 73.76 2.47 -21.17
C GLY A 316 75.00 1.64 -21.38
N GLU A 317 75.18 1.35 -22.59
CA GLU A 317 76.43 1.46 -23.36
C GLU A 317 76.08 1.81 -24.82
#